data_0cee49d4fd80d6b4f4fa993f7d0c988e
#
_entry.id   0cee49d4fd80d6b4f4fa993f7d0c988e
#
_cell.length_a   1.000
_cell.length_b   1.000
_cell.length_c   1.000
_cell.angle_alpha   90.00
_cell.angle_beta   90.00
_cell.angle_gamma   90.00
#
_symmetry.space_group_name_H-M   'P 1'
#
loop_
_entity.id
_entity.type
_entity.pdbx_description
1 polymer ?
#
loop_
_entity_poly.entity_id
_entity_poly.type
_entity_poly.pdbx_seq_one_letter_code
_entity_poly.pdbx_strand_id
1 'polypeptide(L)'
;MSVGIIALIVVFQPEIRKFLLMVGSANLSKKGSFLEKFKFFKNQKLERDTTDIKSVISACYNMSETKTGALIVIERSNNLNFVGSSGDEMNITVTQPILESIFFKNSPLHDGAIIISNNIIKATRVILPINSDIRISGKYGLRHRAAVSITEKTDAVAIVVSEENGSISYLKGGEFIEFSSE
;
A
#
# COMPACT_ATOMS: atom_id res chain seq x y z
N MET A 1 6.12 -30.52 -32.27
CA MET A 1 6.63 -29.42 -31.42
C MET A 1 5.82 -28.11 -31.45
N SER A 2 4.88 -27.95 -32.39
CA SER A 2 4.12 -26.68 -32.58
C SER A 2 3.03 -26.42 -31.54
N VAL A 3 2.38 -27.46 -30.98
CA VAL A 3 1.23 -27.30 -30.07
C VAL A 3 1.63 -26.67 -28.72
N GLY A 4 2.80 -27.01 -28.20
CA GLY A 4 3.27 -26.46 -26.92
C GLY A 4 3.59 -24.97 -27.00
N ILE A 5 4.12 -24.50 -28.14
CA ILE A 5 4.42 -23.08 -28.36
C ILE A 5 3.11 -22.28 -28.46
N ILE A 6 2.11 -22.81 -29.16
CA ILE A 6 0.81 -22.16 -29.27
C ILE A 6 0.12 -22.06 -27.90
N ALA A 7 0.14 -23.13 -27.10
CA ALA A 7 -0.40 -23.12 -25.75
C ALA A 7 0.31 -22.09 -24.87
N LEU A 8 1.64 -21.98 -24.97
CA LEU A 8 2.42 -20.98 -24.23
C LEU A 8 2.01 -19.54 -24.62
N ILE A 9 1.85 -19.27 -25.92
CA ILE A 9 1.44 -17.95 -26.42
C ILE A 9 0.05 -17.59 -25.91
N VAL A 10 -0.91 -18.54 -25.89
CA VAL A 10 -2.28 -18.32 -25.41
C VAL A 10 -2.29 -18.01 -23.92
N VAL A 11 -1.51 -18.73 -23.11
CA VAL A 11 -1.41 -18.50 -21.67
C VAL A 11 -0.82 -17.14 -21.33
N PHE A 12 0.22 -16.71 -22.08
CA PHE A 12 0.90 -15.41 -21.85
C PHE A 12 0.35 -14.27 -22.72
N GLN A 13 -0.77 -14.47 -23.41
CA GLN A 13 -1.39 -13.44 -24.25
C GLN A 13 -1.62 -12.10 -23.54
N PRO A 14 -2.12 -12.03 -22.29
CA PRO A 14 -2.33 -10.76 -21.60
C PRO A 14 -1.01 -10.06 -21.26
N GLU A 15 0.04 -10.81 -20.93
CA GLU A 15 1.38 -10.28 -20.63
C GLU A 15 2.05 -9.74 -21.89
N ILE A 16 1.96 -10.48 -23.00
CA ILE A 16 2.49 -10.06 -24.31
C ILE A 16 1.76 -8.80 -24.77
N ARG A 17 0.44 -8.72 -24.58
CA ARG A 17 -0.34 -7.53 -24.93
C ARG A 17 0.08 -6.30 -24.11
N LYS A 18 0.25 -6.45 -22.78
CA LYS A 18 0.74 -5.38 -21.92
C LYS A 18 2.13 -4.92 -22.31
N PHE A 19 3.01 -5.87 -22.62
CA PHE A 19 4.38 -5.58 -23.08
C PHE A 19 4.36 -4.79 -24.40
N LEU A 20 3.58 -5.21 -25.37
CA LEU A 20 3.47 -4.55 -26.69
C LEU A 20 2.86 -3.15 -26.57
N LEU A 21 1.86 -2.95 -25.69
CA LEU A 21 1.29 -1.63 -25.42
C LEU A 21 2.32 -0.70 -24.76
N MET A 22 3.13 -1.23 -23.83
CA MET A 22 4.19 -0.47 -23.20
C MET A 22 5.29 -0.06 -24.20
N VAL A 23 5.65 -0.96 -25.12
CA VAL A 23 6.62 -0.67 -26.21
C VAL A 23 6.02 0.29 -27.23
N GLY A 24 4.74 0.13 -27.59
CA GLY A 24 4.05 0.97 -28.57
C GLY A 24 3.71 2.38 -28.07
N SER A 25 3.49 2.55 -26.75
CA SER A 25 3.26 3.86 -26.14
C SER A 25 4.54 4.66 -25.88
N ALA A 26 5.69 4.02 -25.98
CA ALA A 26 6.97 4.73 -25.95
C ALA A 26 7.13 5.51 -27.25
N ASN A 27 6.83 6.82 -27.19
CA ASN A 27 7.00 7.76 -28.29
C ASN A 27 8.39 7.58 -28.94
N LEU A 28 8.42 7.03 -30.16
CA LEU A 28 9.61 6.73 -30.97
C LEU A 28 10.36 8.00 -31.43
N SER A 29 10.03 9.19 -30.92
CA SER A 29 10.60 10.46 -31.36
C SER A 29 11.95 10.84 -30.77
N LYS A 30 12.55 10.04 -29.87
CA LYS A 30 13.90 10.34 -29.36
C LYS A 30 14.80 9.11 -29.47
N LYS A 31 15.58 9.05 -30.54
CA LYS A 31 16.76 8.17 -30.67
C LYS A 31 17.66 8.38 -29.43
N GLY A 32 17.80 7.39 -28.60
CA GLY A 32 18.80 7.38 -27.52
C GLY A 32 18.40 6.75 -26.19
N SER A 33 17.10 6.47 -25.95
CA SER A 33 16.61 6.17 -24.61
C SER A 33 16.29 4.68 -24.30
N PHE A 34 16.46 3.76 -25.26
CA PHE A 34 16.08 2.35 -25.01
C PHE A 34 17.08 1.64 -24.07
N LEU A 35 18.38 1.93 -24.22
CA LEU A 35 19.42 1.39 -23.35
C LEU A 35 19.46 2.06 -21.97
N GLU A 36 19.01 3.33 -21.87
CA GLU A 36 18.88 4.01 -20.57
C GLU A 36 17.69 3.46 -19.77
N LYS A 37 16.58 3.12 -20.43
CA LYS A 37 15.44 2.48 -19.73
C LYS A 37 15.78 1.08 -19.22
N PHE A 38 16.62 0.33 -19.92
CA PHE A 38 17.15 -0.96 -19.40
C PHE A 38 18.12 -0.76 -18.24
N LYS A 39 18.88 0.34 -18.22
CA LYS A 39 19.67 0.74 -17.04
C LYS A 39 18.77 1.19 -15.87
N PHE A 40 17.60 1.78 -16.15
CA PHE A 40 16.62 2.09 -15.12
C PHE A 40 16.05 0.82 -14.44
N PHE A 41 15.82 -0.26 -15.19
CA PHE A 41 15.43 -1.55 -14.59
C PHE A 41 16.55 -2.18 -13.75
N LYS A 42 17.82 -1.94 -14.11
CA LYS A 42 18.98 -2.47 -13.34
C LYS A 42 19.36 -1.54 -12.18
N ASN A 43 18.93 -0.29 -12.20
CA ASN A 43 19.12 0.71 -11.15
C ASN A 43 17.82 1.05 -10.38
N GLN A 44 16.79 0.18 -10.42
CA GLN A 44 15.93 0.08 -9.26
C GLN A 44 16.80 -0.54 -8.13
N LYS A 45 17.81 0.24 -7.69
CA LYS A 45 18.19 0.25 -6.29
C LYS A 45 16.85 0.22 -5.57
N LEU A 46 16.67 -0.77 -4.69
CA LEU A 46 15.74 -0.68 -3.60
C LEU A 46 15.81 0.77 -3.12
N GLU A 47 14.93 1.64 -3.63
CA GLU A 47 14.68 2.91 -3.00
C GLU A 47 14.26 2.48 -1.62
N ARG A 48 15.19 2.64 -0.67
CA ARG A 48 14.88 2.40 0.73
C ARG A 48 13.70 3.32 0.96
N ASP A 49 12.58 2.72 1.33
CA ASP A 49 11.41 3.46 1.75
C ASP A 49 11.91 4.54 2.72
N THR A 50 11.88 5.78 2.27
CA THR A 50 12.40 6.92 3.03
C THR A 50 11.35 7.43 4.00
N THR A 51 10.25 6.69 4.19
CA THR A 51 9.16 7.06 5.09
C THR A 51 9.69 7.31 6.48
N ASP A 52 9.34 8.44 7.05
CA ASP A 52 9.68 8.79 8.43
C ASP A 52 8.89 7.92 9.41
N ILE A 53 9.43 6.72 9.64
CA ILE A 53 8.83 5.71 10.52
C ILE A 53 8.70 6.26 11.96
N LYS A 54 9.60 7.14 12.41
CA LYS A 54 9.50 7.72 13.74
C LYS A 54 8.24 8.57 13.89
N SER A 55 7.95 9.42 12.90
CA SER A 55 6.71 10.21 12.87
C SER A 55 5.47 9.33 12.83
N VAL A 56 5.49 8.23 12.07
CA VAL A 56 4.38 7.27 12.00
C VAL A 56 4.16 6.59 13.36
N ILE A 57 5.22 6.08 13.98
CA ILE A 57 5.14 5.40 15.28
C ILE A 57 4.65 6.37 16.36
N SER A 58 5.18 7.60 16.41
CA SER A 58 4.76 8.61 17.38
C SER A 58 3.28 8.97 17.23
N ALA A 59 2.81 9.14 16.00
CA ALA A 59 1.39 9.37 15.73
C ALA A 59 0.52 8.19 16.18
N CYS A 60 0.94 6.95 15.86
CA CYS A 60 0.21 5.75 16.29
C CYS A 60 0.14 5.63 17.80
N TYR A 61 1.21 5.97 18.50
CA TYR A 61 1.25 5.96 19.97
C TYR A 61 0.25 6.96 20.56
N ASN A 62 0.28 8.23 20.11
CA ASN A 62 -0.68 9.25 20.58
C ASN A 62 -2.13 8.88 20.24
N MET A 63 -2.36 8.33 19.05
CA MET A 63 -3.70 7.84 18.66
C MET A 63 -4.15 6.63 19.49
N SER A 64 -3.22 5.79 19.92
CA SER A 64 -3.47 4.67 20.83
C SER A 64 -3.97 5.16 22.20
N GLU A 65 -3.29 6.15 22.79
CA GLU A 65 -3.67 6.74 24.10
C GLU A 65 -5.07 7.37 24.05
N THR A 66 -5.41 8.02 22.95
CA THR A 66 -6.71 8.67 22.75
C THR A 66 -7.78 7.75 22.16
N LYS A 67 -7.45 6.47 21.91
CA LYS A 67 -8.31 5.50 21.23
C LYS A 67 -8.86 6.05 19.91
N THR A 68 -8.00 6.66 19.14
CA THR A 68 -8.32 7.18 17.81
C THR A 68 -8.02 6.10 16.78
N GLY A 69 -9.06 5.60 16.12
CA GLY A 69 -8.91 4.54 15.12
C GLY A 69 -8.15 5.03 13.90
N ALA A 70 -7.15 4.26 13.45
CA ALA A 70 -6.37 4.59 12.26
C ALA A 70 -6.05 3.33 11.43
N LEU A 71 -5.93 3.51 10.11
CA LEU A 71 -5.43 2.50 9.20
C LEU A 71 -4.42 3.15 8.24
N ILE A 72 -3.16 2.80 8.43
CA ILE A 72 -2.02 3.33 7.68
C ILE A 72 -1.46 2.19 6.83
N VAL A 73 -1.43 2.36 5.51
CA VAL A 73 -0.85 1.40 4.57
C VAL A 73 0.38 2.01 3.94
N ILE A 74 1.52 1.33 4.07
CA ILE A 74 2.79 1.76 3.51
C ILE A 74 3.06 0.91 2.28
N GLU A 75 3.08 1.55 1.12
CA GLU A 75 3.41 0.98 -0.18
C GLU A 75 4.90 0.60 -0.20
N ARG A 76 5.21 -0.53 -0.80
CA ARG A 76 6.59 -0.99 -1.00
C ARG A 76 6.89 -1.11 -2.48
N SER A 77 7.11 -2.33 -2.99
CA SER A 77 7.43 -2.55 -4.40
C SER A 77 6.17 -2.57 -5.29
N ASN A 78 5.06 -3.05 -4.75
CA ASN A 78 3.78 -3.10 -5.47
C ASN A 78 3.04 -1.77 -5.32
N ASN A 79 2.78 -1.12 -6.45
CA ASN A 79 2.03 0.12 -6.49
C ASN A 79 0.56 -0.11 -6.11
N LEU A 80 0.03 0.71 -5.22
CA LEU A 80 -1.34 0.64 -4.71
C LEU A 80 -2.31 1.59 -5.42
N ASN A 81 -1.99 2.10 -6.60
CA ASN A 81 -2.86 3.02 -7.36
C ASN A 81 -4.25 2.43 -7.63
N PHE A 82 -4.35 1.09 -7.71
CA PHE A 82 -5.63 0.40 -7.96
C PHE A 82 -6.65 0.59 -6.82
N VAL A 83 -6.21 0.84 -5.60
CA VAL A 83 -7.08 1.18 -4.46
C VAL A 83 -7.03 2.67 -4.12
N GLY A 84 -5.90 3.34 -4.36
CA GLY A 84 -5.72 4.76 -4.09
C GLY A 84 -6.76 5.65 -4.78
N SER A 85 -7.20 5.27 -5.97
CA SER A 85 -8.22 5.98 -6.74
C SER A 85 -9.63 5.95 -6.10
N SER A 86 -9.86 5.12 -5.08
CA SER A 86 -11.13 5.11 -4.32
C SER A 86 -11.22 6.20 -3.26
N GLY A 87 -10.09 6.83 -2.92
CA GLY A 87 -9.99 7.88 -1.91
C GLY A 87 -9.71 9.26 -2.51
N ASP A 88 -9.41 10.20 -1.64
CA ASP A 88 -9.00 11.54 -2.02
C ASP A 88 -7.49 11.56 -2.26
N GLU A 89 -7.07 11.96 -3.47
CA GLU A 89 -5.67 12.09 -3.82
C GLU A 89 -5.02 13.22 -2.99
N MET A 90 -3.85 12.90 -2.43
CA MET A 90 -3.04 13.80 -1.64
C MET A 90 -1.61 13.83 -2.17
N ASN A 91 -0.84 14.80 -1.74
CA ASN A 91 0.60 14.84 -2.00
C ASN A 91 1.29 15.59 -0.84
N ILE A 92 1.19 15.02 0.35
CA ILE A 92 1.59 15.69 1.60
C ILE A 92 2.70 14.84 2.26
N THR A 93 3.77 15.49 2.68
CA THR A 93 4.85 14.83 3.43
C THR A 93 4.33 14.27 4.75
N VAL A 94 4.76 13.04 5.07
CA VAL A 94 4.42 12.38 6.33
C VAL A 94 5.02 13.16 7.49
N THR A 95 4.18 13.58 8.41
CA THR A 95 4.57 14.13 9.72
C THR A 95 3.57 13.68 10.77
N GLN A 96 4.01 13.59 12.02
CA GLN A 96 3.15 13.19 13.13
C GLN A 96 1.87 14.05 13.21
N PRO A 97 1.91 15.41 13.22
CA PRO A 97 0.70 16.23 13.33
C PRO A 97 -0.28 16.05 12.17
N ILE A 98 0.22 15.80 10.95
CA ILE A 98 -0.63 15.56 9.79
C ILE A 98 -1.37 14.22 9.95
N LEU A 99 -0.69 13.15 10.37
CA LEU A 99 -1.32 11.85 10.60
C LEU A 99 -2.41 11.95 11.67
N GLU A 100 -2.13 12.59 12.79
CA GLU A 100 -3.11 12.81 13.88
C GLU A 100 -4.30 13.67 13.42
N SER A 101 -4.06 14.68 12.58
CA SER A 101 -5.12 15.53 12.03
C SER A 101 -6.01 14.79 11.04
N ILE A 102 -5.45 13.91 10.23
CA ILE A 102 -6.22 13.09 9.29
C ILE A 102 -7.16 12.15 10.06
N PHE A 103 -6.66 11.43 11.07
CA PHE A 103 -7.43 10.45 11.82
C PHE A 103 -8.23 11.04 12.99
N PHE A 104 -8.15 12.34 13.23
CA PHE A 104 -8.96 12.98 14.25
C PHE A 104 -10.45 12.67 14.04
N LYS A 105 -11.17 12.27 15.10
CA LYS A 105 -12.55 11.73 15.02
C LYS A 105 -13.56 12.61 14.28
N ASN A 106 -13.36 13.93 14.30
CA ASN A 106 -14.21 14.89 13.59
C ASN A 106 -13.61 15.38 12.27
N SER A 107 -12.48 14.83 11.83
CA SER A 107 -11.90 15.14 10.54
C SER A 107 -12.73 14.50 9.42
N PRO A 108 -13.04 15.20 8.33
CA PRO A 108 -13.69 14.58 7.17
C PRO A 108 -12.81 13.53 6.48
N LEU A 109 -11.54 13.43 6.85
CA LEU A 109 -10.54 12.54 6.23
C LEU A 109 -10.34 11.22 7.00
N HIS A 110 -10.95 11.06 8.19
CA HIS A 110 -10.63 9.94 9.10
C HIS A 110 -11.23 8.58 8.69
N ASP A 111 -12.24 8.59 7.81
CA ASP A 111 -12.94 7.37 7.42
C ASP A 111 -12.24 6.70 6.22
N GLY A 112 -11.60 5.57 6.47
CA GLY A 112 -10.84 4.80 5.49
C GLY A 112 -9.36 4.66 5.84
N ALA A 113 -8.58 4.25 4.86
CA ALA A 113 -7.12 4.11 4.98
C ALA A 113 -6.39 5.31 4.39
N ILE A 114 -5.16 5.53 4.86
CA ILE A 114 -4.20 6.35 4.14
C ILE A 114 -3.18 5.44 3.44
N ILE A 115 -2.69 5.90 2.28
CA ILE A 115 -1.60 5.25 1.56
C ILE A 115 -0.38 6.14 1.60
N ILE A 116 0.72 5.60 2.11
CA ILE A 116 2.02 6.27 2.18
C ILE A 116 2.97 5.58 1.19
N SER A 117 3.69 6.38 0.42
CA SER A 117 4.77 5.94 -0.47
C SER A 117 5.88 6.98 -0.48
N ASN A 118 7.13 6.57 -0.23
CA ASN A 118 8.30 7.44 -0.25
C ASN A 118 8.13 8.70 0.61
N ASN A 119 7.69 8.54 1.84
CA ASN A 119 7.43 9.61 2.81
C ASN A 119 6.34 10.62 2.41
N ILE A 120 5.47 10.26 1.45
CA ILE A 120 4.35 11.07 0.99
C ILE A 120 3.05 10.32 1.24
N ILE A 121 2.08 10.98 1.85
CA ILE A 121 0.69 10.53 1.89
C ILE A 121 0.12 10.73 0.49
N LYS A 122 -0.12 9.64 -0.23
CA LYS A 122 -0.63 9.65 -1.61
C LYS A 122 -2.13 9.80 -1.68
N ALA A 123 -2.83 9.17 -0.75
CA ALA A 123 -4.29 9.21 -0.69
C ALA A 123 -4.79 9.06 0.74
N THR A 124 -5.94 9.64 1.01
CA THR A 124 -6.71 9.51 2.25
C THR A 124 -8.11 8.98 1.94
N ARG A 125 -8.86 8.54 2.95
CA ARG A 125 -10.21 7.97 2.81
C ARG A 125 -10.28 6.79 1.85
N VAL A 126 -9.18 6.06 1.68
CA VAL A 126 -9.11 4.95 0.73
C VAL A 126 -9.97 3.79 1.24
N ILE A 127 -10.88 3.32 0.39
CA ILE A 127 -11.70 2.14 0.65
C ILE A 127 -10.93 0.92 0.18
N LEU A 128 -10.48 0.11 1.14
CA LEU A 128 -9.78 -1.14 0.84
C LEU A 128 -10.78 -2.29 0.69
N PRO A 129 -10.58 -3.18 -0.28
CA PRO A 129 -11.42 -4.36 -0.44
C PRO A 129 -11.25 -5.29 0.76
N ILE A 130 -12.37 -5.74 1.32
CA ILE A 130 -12.39 -6.74 2.40
C ILE A 130 -12.71 -8.10 1.79
N ASN A 131 -11.82 -9.06 1.97
CA ASN A 131 -12.08 -10.44 1.59
C ASN A 131 -12.94 -11.12 2.67
N SER A 132 -14.15 -11.55 2.31
CA SER A 132 -15.11 -12.22 3.21
C SER A 132 -14.61 -13.58 3.70
N ASP A 133 -13.69 -14.23 2.97
CA ASP A 133 -13.17 -15.56 3.28
C ASP A 133 -12.09 -15.53 4.36
N ILE A 134 -11.59 -14.33 4.69
CA ILE A 134 -10.58 -14.17 5.75
C ILE A 134 -11.19 -14.43 7.12
N ARG A 135 -10.76 -15.51 7.74
CA ARG A 135 -11.15 -15.89 9.11
C ARG A 135 -10.20 -15.22 10.11
N ILE A 136 -10.53 -14.04 10.56
CA ILE A 136 -9.89 -13.43 11.73
C ILE A 136 -10.84 -13.43 12.92
N SER A 137 -10.27 -13.43 14.12
CA SER A 137 -11.04 -13.41 15.37
C SER A 137 -12.07 -12.28 15.36
N GLY A 138 -13.27 -12.54 15.87
CA GLY A 138 -14.35 -11.54 15.96
C GLY A 138 -14.01 -10.28 16.76
N LYS A 139 -12.92 -10.31 17.54
CA LYS A 139 -12.40 -9.15 18.27
C LYS A 139 -11.81 -8.05 17.38
N TYR A 140 -11.60 -8.32 16.08
CA TYR A 140 -11.01 -7.37 15.15
C TYR A 140 -12.09 -6.69 14.29
N GLY A 141 -12.08 -5.37 14.27
CA GLY A 141 -13.00 -4.53 13.49
C GLY A 141 -12.65 -4.45 12.00
N LEU A 142 -13.41 -3.61 11.28
CA LEU A 142 -13.31 -3.46 9.82
C LEU A 142 -11.92 -3.02 9.36
N ARG A 143 -11.25 -2.11 10.08
CA ARG A 143 -9.89 -1.65 9.75
C ARG A 143 -8.88 -2.79 9.78
N HIS A 144 -8.97 -3.69 10.73
CA HIS A 144 -8.09 -4.87 10.78
C HIS A 144 -8.36 -5.84 9.62
N ARG A 145 -9.64 -6.07 9.27
CA ARG A 145 -10.02 -6.92 8.13
C ARG A 145 -9.51 -6.35 6.81
N ALA A 146 -9.62 -5.03 6.63
CA ALA A 146 -9.09 -4.34 5.47
C ALA A 146 -7.56 -4.43 5.40
N ALA A 147 -6.87 -4.28 6.54
CA ALA A 147 -5.42 -4.41 6.64
C ALA A 147 -4.93 -5.83 6.28
N VAL A 148 -5.58 -6.88 6.78
CA VAL A 148 -5.28 -8.27 6.40
C VAL A 148 -5.47 -8.44 4.90
N SER A 149 -6.61 -8.00 4.35
CA SER A 149 -6.93 -8.18 2.92
C SER A 149 -5.93 -7.52 1.98
N ILE A 150 -5.47 -6.30 2.29
CA ILE A 150 -4.52 -5.59 1.43
C ILE A 150 -3.11 -6.19 1.55
N THR A 151 -2.68 -6.53 2.75
CA THR A 151 -1.35 -7.09 2.98
C THR A 151 -1.21 -8.55 2.52
N GLU A 152 -2.31 -9.30 2.41
CA GLU A 152 -2.34 -10.64 1.81
C GLU A 152 -2.11 -10.58 0.29
N LYS A 153 -2.68 -9.56 -0.38
CA LYS A 153 -2.66 -9.44 -1.84
C LYS A 153 -1.48 -8.65 -2.39
N THR A 154 -0.75 -7.96 -1.53
CA THR A 154 0.36 -7.08 -1.92
C THR A 154 1.53 -7.26 -0.96
N ASP A 155 2.68 -6.68 -1.28
CA ASP A 155 3.84 -6.63 -0.40
C ASP A 155 3.81 -5.43 0.56
N ALA A 156 2.71 -4.65 0.55
CA ALA A 156 2.51 -3.54 1.47
C ALA A 156 2.50 -4.00 2.93
N VAL A 157 2.79 -3.07 3.82
CA VAL A 157 2.61 -3.27 5.26
C VAL A 157 1.50 -2.35 5.76
N ALA A 158 0.79 -2.78 6.79
CA ALA A 158 -0.27 -1.99 7.38
C ALA A 158 -0.09 -1.85 8.89
N ILE A 159 -0.44 -0.68 9.41
CA ILE A 159 -0.52 -0.40 10.84
C ILE A 159 -1.96 -0.01 11.15
N VAL A 160 -2.53 -0.65 12.15
CA VAL A 160 -3.90 -0.38 12.61
C VAL A 160 -3.85 0.06 14.06
N VAL A 161 -4.52 1.16 14.37
CA VAL A 161 -4.83 1.57 15.75
C VAL A 161 -6.29 1.30 16.00
N SER A 162 -6.59 0.53 17.06
CA SER A 162 -7.96 0.19 17.43
C SER A 162 -8.66 1.36 18.12
N GLU A 163 -9.86 1.70 17.67
CA GLU A 163 -10.70 2.71 18.33
C GLU A 163 -11.40 2.18 19.60
N GLU A 164 -11.43 0.86 19.78
CA GLU A 164 -12.08 0.24 20.95
C GLU A 164 -11.15 0.24 22.17
N ASN A 165 -9.93 -0.24 21.97
CA ASN A 165 -8.99 -0.48 23.07
C ASN A 165 -7.65 0.25 22.93
N GLY A 166 -7.39 0.92 21.79
CA GLY A 166 -6.13 1.61 21.51
C GLY A 166 -4.98 0.69 21.08
N SER A 167 -5.21 -0.62 20.94
CA SER A 167 -4.12 -1.52 20.54
C SER A 167 -3.57 -1.16 19.17
N ILE A 168 -2.24 -1.24 19.02
CA ILE A 168 -1.56 -1.05 17.75
C ILE A 168 -1.20 -2.41 17.19
N SER A 169 -1.62 -2.67 15.95
CA SER A 169 -1.34 -3.91 15.23
C SER A 169 -0.53 -3.62 13.98
N TYR A 170 0.52 -4.40 13.76
CA TYR A 170 1.31 -4.38 12.52
C TYR A 170 1.01 -5.63 11.70
N LEU A 171 0.74 -5.45 10.41
CA LEU A 171 0.35 -6.52 9.51
C LEU A 171 1.25 -6.55 8.27
N LYS A 172 1.58 -7.78 7.86
CA LYS A 172 2.37 -8.03 6.65
C LYS A 172 2.03 -9.42 6.13
N GLY A 173 1.87 -9.55 4.81
CA GLY A 173 1.57 -10.85 4.19
C GLY A 173 0.25 -11.48 4.66
N GLY A 174 -0.73 -10.67 5.08
CA GLY A 174 -2.01 -11.12 5.61
C GLY A 174 -1.99 -11.54 7.09
N GLU A 175 -0.85 -11.41 7.76
CA GLU A 175 -0.67 -11.87 9.14
C GLU A 175 -0.36 -10.72 10.10
N PHE A 176 -0.78 -10.89 11.35
CA PHE A 176 -0.38 -10.03 12.46
C PHE A 176 1.04 -10.39 12.87
N ILE A 177 1.94 -9.43 12.85
CA ILE A 177 3.31 -9.63 13.30
C ILE A 177 3.40 -9.22 14.77
N GLU A 178 3.68 -10.20 15.62
CA GLU A 178 3.96 -9.95 17.03
C GLU A 178 5.43 -9.54 17.18
N PHE A 179 5.68 -8.43 17.86
CA PHE A 179 7.02 -8.08 18.27
C PHE A 179 7.29 -8.76 19.61
N SER A 180 8.19 -9.75 19.62
CA SER A 180 8.75 -10.23 20.89
C SER A 180 9.60 -9.10 21.47
N SER A 181 9.24 -8.60 22.65
CA SER A 181 10.15 -7.78 23.46
C SER A 181 11.28 -8.70 23.94
N GLU A 182 12.47 -8.58 23.34
CA GLU A 182 13.70 -9.05 23.97
C GLU A 182 14.10 -8.12 25.09
#